data_7962a36d6d6323b703bb6ae351362bc5
#
_entry.id   7962a36d6d6323b703bb6ae351362bc5
#
_cell.length_a   1.000
_cell.length_b   1.000
_cell.length_c   1.000
_cell.angle_alpha   90.00
_cell.angle_beta   90.00
_cell.angle_gamma   90.00
#
_symmetry.space_group_name_H-M   'P 1'
#
loop_
_entity.id
_entity.type
_entity.pdbx_description
1 polymer ?
#
loop_
_entity_poly.entity_id
_entity_poly.type
_entity_poly.pdbx_seq_one_letter_code
_entity_poly.pdbx_strand_id
1 'polypeptide(L)'
;MKKRILLLTPPLLQTNTPYPATMHLLGWLKQQGVTAYQCDLSIKVVRDVLLEYGDETTGELLEFLGGNAPLEAKREASKVIERLAEDIRRKVDPDFGFGRYAEKLAQSLPEFGPLEKKIRRRGVIDRPLYRHLRSAIASTRPTEVWITCPFPGTLVGAFKLARYLKRYFPRIRTRLGGGYVNTELRRMTDKRPYRYFDSIEFDSPITEPFVAPDYTGIDWSEYFDIVETDNFVTNLWNCGKWVKLIMAPGCYWHKCAFCDVVLPYIGKFCMPSAKAIVDAMEALRRDVHFVDEAMPPKLVSAVCDEILKRKLDLCWWGNIRFDAAFTPALAKKMAKAGCVCVTGGLECADDRLLKLMNKGITLKGAEKVLTAFKAAKIFVHAYLMYDFPTETKAEQRAAEKYVKNLAKRGLIQSCFWHRFALTVHSPIAREPERYGIRLLPVKTTFACNELDWEYVK
;
A
#
# COMPACT_ATOMS: atom_id res chain seq x y z
N MET A 1 -12.29 -27.83 19.27
CA MET A 1 -12.77 -26.44 19.45
C MET A 1 -13.04 -25.84 18.06
N LYS A 2 -14.14 -25.08 17.91
CA LYS A 2 -14.46 -24.40 16.64
C LYS A 2 -13.38 -23.36 16.34
N LYS A 3 -12.91 -23.29 15.10
CA LYS A 3 -11.88 -22.36 14.64
C LYS A 3 -12.36 -20.91 14.79
N ARG A 4 -11.55 -20.05 15.42
CA ARG A 4 -11.80 -18.62 15.63
C ARG A 4 -10.52 -17.88 15.30
N ILE A 5 -10.59 -16.99 14.32
CA ILE A 5 -9.42 -16.28 13.80
C ILE A 5 -9.48 -14.80 14.21
N LEU A 6 -8.37 -14.27 14.72
CA LEU A 6 -8.17 -12.84 14.90
C LEU A 6 -7.14 -12.34 13.88
N LEU A 7 -7.58 -11.43 13.02
CA LEU A 7 -6.75 -10.75 12.02
C LEU A 7 -6.16 -9.48 12.63
N LEU A 8 -4.84 -9.33 12.55
CA LEU A 8 -4.14 -8.18 13.14
C LEU A 8 -3.35 -7.41 12.08
N THR A 9 -3.51 -6.10 12.11
CA THR A 9 -2.63 -5.14 11.42
C THR A 9 -1.62 -4.62 12.46
N PRO A 10 -0.32 -4.93 12.33
CA PRO A 10 0.70 -4.48 13.28
C PRO A 10 1.10 -3.02 13.04
N PRO A 11 1.70 -2.33 14.05
CA PRO A 11 2.18 -0.96 13.90
C PRO A 11 3.49 -0.86 13.10
N LEU A 12 3.74 0.23 12.38
CA LEU A 12 2.87 1.37 12.13
C LEU A 12 2.53 1.46 10.65
N LEU A 13 1.35 1.99 10.37
CA LEU A 13 0.85 2.27 9.03
C LEU A 13 0.24 3.68 8.96
N GLN A 14 -0.23 4.08 7.78
CA GLN A 14 -0.94 5.35 7.57
C GLN A 14 -2.09 5.55 8.56
N THR A 15 -2.36 6.81 8.89
CA THR A 15 -3.30 7.18 9.97
C THR A 15 -4.71 7.54 9.50
N ASN A 16 -4.91 7.82 8.21
CA ASN A 16 -6.19 8.32 7.70
C ASN A 16 -7.21 7.22 7.36
N THR A 17 -6.74 6.03 7.05
CA THR A 17 -7.60 4.91 6.65
C THR A 17 -6.93 3.57 6.92
N PRO A 18 -7.71 2.50 7.26
CA PRO A 18 -7.13 1.20 7.54
C PRO A 18 -6.47 0.56 6.31
N TYR A 19 -5.45 -0.26 6.54
CA TYR A 19 -4.83 -1.06 5.49
C TYR A 19 -5.77 -2.23 5.11
N PRO A 20 -6.05 -2.47 3.82
CA PRO A 20 -7.20 -3.29 3.40
C PRO A 20 -7.06 -4.80 3.62
N ALA A 21 -5.86 -5.33 3.89
CA ALA A 21 -5.64 -6.78 3.90
C ALA A 21 -6.54 -7.54 4.88
N THR A 22 -6.71 -7.04 6.11
CA THR A 22 -7.54 -7.73 7.11
C THR A 22 -9.02 -7.65 6.75
N MET A 23 -9.47 -6.58 6.09
CA MET A 23 -10.85 -6.42 5.62
C MET A 23 -11.21 -7.43 4.53
N HIS A 24 -10.32 -7.59 3.53
CA HIS A 24 -10.51 -8.59 2.48
C HIS A 24 -10.46 -10.03 3.05
N LEU A 25 -9.51 -10.31 3.94
CA LEU A 25 -9.42 -11.60 4.64
C LEU A 25 -10.66 -11.87 5.48
N LEU A 26 -11.19 -10.86 6.17
CA LEU A 26 -12.41 -11.00 6.99
C LEU A 26 -13.62 -11.32 6.11
N GLY A 27 -13.80 -10.59 5.00
CA GLY A 27 -14.87 -10.84 4.03
C GLY A 27 -14.78 -12.26 3.47
N TRP A 28 -13.58 -12.68 3.07
CA TRP A 28 -13.33 -14.04 2.57
C TRP A 28 -13.62 -15.12 3.62
N LEU A 29 -13.11 -14.98 4.84
CA LEU A 29 -13.33 -15.95 5.92
C LEU A 29 -14.80 -16.09 6.28
N LYS A 30 -15.58 -15.00 6.25
CA LYS A 30 -17.02 -15.05 6.46
C LYS A 30 -17.74 -15.82 5.35
N GLN A 31 -17.34 -15.64 4.09
CA GLN A 31 -17.87 -16.43 2.96
C GLN A 31 -17.57 -17.92 3.12
N GLN A 32 -16.45 -18.29 3.74
CA GLN A 32 -16.09 -19.67 4.08
C GLN A 32 -16.77 -20.20 5.36
N GLY A 33 -17.66 -19.42 5.99
CA GLY A 33 -18.34 -19.81 7.24
C GLY A 33 -17.40 -19.85 8.47
N VAL A 34 -16.23 -19.22 8.41
CA VAL A 34 -15.25 -19.19 9.49
C VAL A 34 -15.52 -18.00 10.40
N THR A 35 -15.60 -18.24 11.70
CA THR A 35 -15.69 -17.17 12.72
C THR A 35 -14.36 -16.40 12.75
N ALA A 36 -14.39 -15.13 12.36
CA ALA A 36 -13.21 -14.28 12.33
C ALA A 36 -13.51 -12.86 12.82
N TYR A 37 -12.48 -12.22 13.33
CA TYR A 37 -12.48 -10.86 13.86
C TYR A 37 -11.25 -10.14 13.33
N GLN A 38 -11.25 -8.81 13.36
CA GLN A 38 -10.07 -8.01 13.02
C GLN A 38 -9.81 -6.92 14.05
N CYS A 39 -8.55 -6.49 14.14
CA CYS A 39 -8.15 -5.35 14.94
C CYS A 39 -6.97 -4.65 14.25
N ASP A 40 -7.15 -3.36 13.96
CA ASP A 40 -6.06 -2.50 13.53
C ASP A 40 -5.30 -1.98 14.74
N LEU A 41 -4.19 -2.65 15.08
CA LEU A 41 -3.31 -2.23 16.16
C LEU A 41 -2.46 -1.03 15.78
N SER A 42 -2.32 -0.73 14.47
CA SER A 42 -1.50 0.37 14.02
C SER A 42 -2.06 1.71 14.46
N ILE A 43 -3.34 1.97 14.15
CA ILE A 43 -3.97 3.24 14.53
C ILE A 43 -4.05 3.42 16.06
N LYS A 44 -4.39 2.34 16.79
CA LYS A 44 -4.47 2.37 18.25
C LYS A 44 -3.12 2.69 18.91
N VAL A 45 -2.05 2.07 18.41
CA VAL A 45 -0.71 2.27 18.95
C VAL A 45 -0.19 3.67 18.65
N VAL A 46 -0.35 4.20 17.44
CA VAL A 46 0.12 5.55 17.11
C VAL A 46 -0.62 6.60 17.91
N ARG A 47 -1.94 6.48 18.08
CA ARG A 47 -2.72 7.40 18.93
C ARG A 47 -2.23 7.37 20.37
N ASP A 48 -2.05 6.18 20.94
CA ASP A 48 -1.56 6.05 22.32
C ASP A 48 -0.17 6.67 22.52
N VAL A 49 0.74 6.45 21.56
CA VAL A 49 2.08 7.05 21.62
C VAL A 49 2.00 8.58 21.54
N LEU A 50 1.19 9.13 20.63
CA LEU A 50 1.02 10.58 20.53
C LEU A 50 0.40 11.18 21.81
N LEU A 51 -0.58 10.52 22.40
CA LEU A 51 -1.21 10.95 23.66
C LEU A 51 -0.28 10.81 24.86
N GLU A 52 0.61 9.81 24.90
CA GLU A 52 1.55 9.59 26.01
C GLU A 52 2.68 10.64 26.01
N TYR A 53 3.11 11.11 24.83
CA TYR A 53 4.24 12.03 24.68
C TYR A 53 3.83 13.46 24.29
N GLY A 54 2.57 13.69 23.99
CA GLY A 54 2.00 15.01 23.74
C GLY A 54 1.56 15.73 25.03
N ASP A 55 0.89 16.84 24.84
CA ASP A 55 0.28 17.63 25.90
C ASP A 55 -1.24 17.38 26.02
N GLU A 56 -1.91 18.13 26.90
CA GLU A 56 -3.34 18.03 27.15
C GLU A 56 -4.22 18.33 25.93
N THR A 57 -3.72 19.09 24.95
CA THR A 57 -4.43 19.46 23.72
C THR A 57 -4.33 18.40 22.62
N THR A 58 -3.40 17.46 22.75
CA THR A 58 -3.11 16.46 21.70
C THR A 58 -4.33 15.62 21.34
N GLY A 59 -5.18 15.28 22.32
CA GLY A 59 -6.42 14.52 22.10
C GLY A 59 -7.39 15.26 21.18
N GLU A 60 -7.68 16.52 21.50
CA GLU A 60 -8.57 17.40 20.73
C GLU A 60 -8.03 17.62 19.32
N LEU A 61 -6.71 17.73 19.18
CA LEU A 61 -6.04 17.91 17.89
C LEU A 61 -6.20 16.69 17.00
N LEU A 62 -6.09 15.48 17.55
CA LEU A 62 -6.31 14.23 16.80
C LEU A 62 -7.78 14.08 16.37
N GLU A 63 -8.73 14.48 17.22
CA GLU A 63 -10.15 14.50 16.87
C GLU A 63 -10.46 15.53 15.77
N PHE A 64 -9.87 16.73 15.85
CA PHE A 64 -9.97 17.75 14.81
C PHE A 64 -9.45 17.24 13.47
N LEU A 65 -8.28 16.59 13.45
CA LEU A 65 -7.69 16.00 12.24
C LEU A 65 -8.53 14.83 11.71
N GLY A 66 -9.23 14.11 12.57
CA GLY A 66 -10.17 13.03 12.19
C GLY A 66 -11.52 13.53 11.69
N GLY A 67 -11.87 14.80 11.91
CA GLY A 67 -13.14 15.44 11.56
C GLY A 67 -13.19 15.99 10.13
N ASN A 68 -14.27 16.72 9.83
CA ASN A 68 -14.52 17.35 8.53
C ASN A 68 -14.09 18.83 8.51
N ALA A 69 -12.85 19.13 8.89
CA ALA A 69 -12.30 20.47 8.82
C ALA A 69 -11.70 20.78 7.45
N PRO A 70 -11.61 22.07 7.02
CA PRO A 70 -10.92 22.47 5.80
C PRO A 70 -9.46 22.01 5.79
N LEU A 71 -8.94 21.64 4.59
CA LEU A 71 -7.56 21.14 4.44
C LEU A 71 -6.52 22.11 4.97
N GLU A 72 -6.70 23.42 4.77
CA GLU A 72 -5.78 24.44 5.25
C GLU A 72 -5.67 24.44 6.79
N ALA A 73 -6.81 24.37 7.48
CA ALA A 73 -6.83 24.29 8.94
C ALA A 73 -6.23 22.98 9.45
N LYS A 74 -6.54 21.86 8.81
CA LYS A 74 -5.90 20.56 9.10
C LYS A 74 -4.39 20.59 8.86
N ARG A 75 -3.91 21.34 7.86
CA ARG A 75 -2.47 21.44 7.60
C ARG A 75 -1.73 22.10 8.76
N GLU A 76 -2.25 23.17 9.31
CA GLU A 76 -1.61 23.81 10.48
C GLU A 76 -1.64 22.88 11.71
N ALA A 77 -2.75 22.18 11.94
CA ALA A 77 -2.86 21.17 12.97
C ALA A 77 -1.86 20.00 12.75
N SER A 78 -1.72 19.54 11.51
CA SER A 78 -0.78 18.46 11.15
C SER A 78 0.67 18.80 11.50
N LYS A 79 1.10 20.06 11.30
CA LYS A 79 2.46 20.52 11.67
C LYS A 79 2.76 20.35 13.16
N VAL A 80 1.75 20.47 14.02
CA VAL A 80 1.91 20.26 15.48
C VAL A 80 2.18 18.79 15.75
N ILE A 81 1.36 17.93 15.18
CA ILE A 81 1.49 16.46 15.33
C ILE A 81 2.80 15.95 14.71
N GLU A 82 3.22 16.48 13.56
CA GLU A 82 4.49 16.13 12.94
C GLU A 82 5.68 16.53 13.80
N ARG A 83 5.66 17.72 14.42
CA ARG A 83 6.69 18.16 15.38
C ARG A 83 6.74 17.24 16.60
N LEU A 84 5.58 16.86 17.14
CA LEU A 84 5.53 15.90 18.24
C LEU A 84 6.14 14.55 17.84
N ALA A 85 5.80 14.02 16.67
CA ALA A 85 6.38 12.78 16.18
C ALA A 85 7.90 12.87 15.98
N GLU A 86 8.40 14.02 15.48
CA GLU A 86 9.83 14.26 15.33
C GLU A 86 10.54 14.36 16.70
N ASP A 87 9.91 14.97 17.68
CA ASP A 87 10.43 15.04 19.04
C ASP A 87 10.49 13.66 19.71
N ILE A 88 9.47 12.82 19.53
CA ILE A 88 9.49 11.42 19.98
C ILE A 88 10.66 10.68 19.31
N ARG A 89 10.82 10.82 17.99
CA ARG A 89 11.90 10.20 17.23
C ARG A 89 13.28 10.62 17.76
N ARG A 90 13.47 11.90 18.00
CA ARG A 90 14.76 12.46 18.41
C ARG A 90 15.10 12.17 19.86
N LYS A 91 14.12 12.25 20.78
CA LYS A 91 14.37 12.25 22.23
C LYS A 91 14.08 10.89 22.89
N VAL A 92 13.24 10.04 22.27
CA VAL A 92 12.71 8.83 22.93
C VAL A 92 13.04 7.55 22.16
N ASP A 93 12.62 7.45 20.90
CA ASP A 93 12.83 6.25 20.08
C ASP A 93 13.15 6.62 18.63
N PRO A 94 14.42 6.52 18.19
CA PRO A 94 14.85 6.93 16.86
C PRO A 94 14.23 6.12 15.72
N ASP A 95 13.59 5.02 16.04
CA ASP A 95 12.90 4.18 15.06
C ASP A 95 11.42 4.56 14.86
N PHE A 96 10.90 5.53 15.65
CA PHE A 96 9.53 6.01 15.52
C PHE A 96 9.39 6.95 14.31
N GLY A 97 8.29 6.80 13.58
CA GLY A 97 7.86 7.71 12.52
C GLY A 97 6.40 7.48 12.17
N PHE A 98 5.74 8.47 11.60
CA PHE A 98 4.38 8.31 11.13
C PHE A 98 4.28 7.23 10.06
N GLY A 99 3.32 6.32 10.22
CA GLY A 99 3.05 5.26 9.27
C GLY A 99 4.17 4.22 9.12
N ARG A 100 5.22 4.27 9.98
CA ARG A 100 6.34 3.33 9.91
C ARG A 100 7.11 3.24 11.22
N TYR A 101 7.53 2.03 11.59
CA TYR A 101 8.38 1.81 12.76
C TYR A 101 9.59 0.96 12.36
N ALA A 102 10.80 1.45 12.66
CA ALA A 102 12.06 0.81 12.32
C ALA A 102 12.17 0.36 10.84
N GLU A 103 11.59 1.13 9.92
CA GLU A 103 11.53 0.79 8.49
C GLU A 103 12.92 0.62 7.88
N LYS A 104 13.87 1.51 8.18
CA LYS A 104 15.24 1.44 7.66
C LYS A 104 15.95 0.15 8.07
N LEU A 105 15.65 -0.39 9.26
CA LEU A 105 16.18 -1.67 9.70
C LEU A 105 15.59 -2.82 8.89
N ALA A 106 14.32 -2.75 8.56
CA ALA A 106 13.59 -3.86 7.95
C ALA A 106 13.70 -3.89 6.41
N GLN A 107 14.09 -2.78 5.78
CA GLN A 107 14.20 -2.68 4.33
C GLN A 107 15.39 -3.53 3.84
N SER A 108 15.09 -4.54 3.02
CA SER A 108 16.10 -5.47 2.43
C SER A 108 17.14 -5.97 3.43
N LEU A 109 16.68 -6.40 4.63
CA LEU A 109 17.55 -6.80 5.73
C LEU A 109 18.26 -8.15 5.45
N PRO A 110 19.59 -8.18 5.21
CA PRO A 110 20.26 -9.40 4.75
C PRO A 110 20.27 -10.53 5.80
N GLU A 111 20.23 -10.21 7.08
CA GLU A 111 20.33 -11.18 8.18
C GLU A 111 19.26 -10.92 9.25
N PHE A 112 18.75 -11.99 9.86
CA PHE A 112 17.74 -11.88 10.93
C PHE A 112 18.26 -11.35 12.26
N GLY A 113 19.57 -11.45 12.53
CA GLY A 113 20.17 -11.07 13.81
C GLY A 113 19.86 -9.66 14.29
N PRO A 114 20.03 -8.61 13.45
CA PRO A 114 19.68 -7.23 13.82
C PRO A 114 18.20 -7.06 14.18
N LEU A 115 17.30 -7.70 13.44
CA LEU A 115 15.86 -7.70 13.73
C LEU A 115 15.57 -8.37 15.07
N GLU A 116 16.20 -9.51 15.34
CA GLU A 116 16.03 -10.25 16.61
C GLU A 116 16.46 -9.41 17.81
N LYS A 117 17.57 -8.66 17.70
CA LYS A 117 17.99 -7.71 18.73
C LYS A 117 16.95 -6.61 18.95
N LYS A 118 16.39 -6.03 17.85
CA LYS A 118 15.36 -4.99 17.94
C LYS A 118 14.05 -5.51 18.54
N ILE A 119 13.61 -6.71 18.21
CA ILE A 119 12.41 -7.34 18.79
C ILE A 119 12.53 -7.49 20.31
N ARG A 120 13.73 -7.76 20.83
CA ARG A 120 13.99 -7.93 22.28
C ARG A 120 14.13 -6.60 23.03
N ARG A 121 14.53 -5.53 22.33
CA ARG A 121 14.68 -4.19 22.92
C ARG A 121 13.31 -3.53 23.10
N ARG A 122 13.11 -2.86 24.25
CA ARG A 122 11.91 -2.04 24.46
C ARG A 122 11.91 -0.84 23.53
N GLY A 123 10.71 -0.49 23.04
CA GLY A 123 10.45 0.71 22.24
C GLY A 123 9.12 1.33 22.64
N VAL A 124 8.85 2.54 22.18
CA VAL A 124 7.63 3.31 22.51
C VAL A 124 6.34 2.56 22.18
N ILE A 125 6.37 1.70 21.16
CA ILE A 125 5.18 0.95 20.74
C ILE A 125 4.81 -0.20 21.67
N ASP A 126 5.69 -0.70 22.53
CA ASP A 126 5.51 -1.99 23.22
C ASP A 126 4.34 -1.98 24.21
N ARG A 127 4.24 -0.95 25.06
CA ARG A 127 3.20 -0.84 26.07
C ARG A 127 1.81 -0.78 25.47
N PRO A 128 1.52 0.15 24.53
CA PRO A 128 0.22 0.21 23.88
C PRO A 128 -0.05 -1.04 23.05
N LEU A 129 0.92 -1.58 22.31
CA LEU A 129 0.77 -2.77 21.50
C LEU A 129 0.28 -3.97 22.30
N TYR A 130 0.93 -4.27 23.42
CA TYR A 130 0.56 -5.42 24.24
C TYR A 130 -0.74 -5.19 25.03
N ARG A 131 -1.07 -3.95 25.38
CA ARG A 131 -2.36 -3.60 25.99
C ARG A 131 -3.51 -3.91 25.04
N HIS A 132 -3.44 -3.40 23.81
CA HIS A 132 -4.47 -3.60 22.79
C HIS A 132 -4.56 -5.06 22.34
N LEU A 133 -3.43 -5.76 22.20
CA LEU A 133 -3.42 -7.20 21.90
C LEU A 133 -4.17 -8.01 22.95
N ARG A 134 -3.89 -7.78 24.25
CA ARG A 134 -4.60 -8.46 25.34
C ARG A 134 -6.10 -8.22 25.30
N SER A 135 -6.52 -6.96 25.09
CA SER A 135 -7.93 -6.62 24.96
C SER A 135 -8.59 -7.36 23.79
N ALA A 136 -7.95 -7.38 22.62
CA ALA A 136 -8.46 -8.08 21.44
C ALA A 136 -8.56 -9.60 21.67
N ILE A 137 -7.58 -10.22 22.35
CA ILE A 137 -7.62 -11.65 22.70
C ILE A 137 -8.74 -11.95 23.71
N ALA A 138 -8.89 -11.12 24.74
CA ALA A 138 -9.91 -11.32 25.76
C ALA A 138 -11.33 -11.25 25.17
N SER A 139 -11.57 -10.31 24.27
CA SER A 139 -12.89 -10.12 23.63
C SER A 139 -13.20 -11.18 22.59
N THR A 140 -12.21 -11.63 21.79
CA THR A 140 -12.44 -12.55 20.66
C THR A 140 -12.15 -14.00 20.97
N ARG A 141 -11.31 -14.31 21.99
CA ARG A 141 -10.87 -15.65 22.39
C ARG A 141 -10.45 -16.50 21.18
N PRO A 142 -9.45 -16.06 20.39
CA PRO A 142 -9.09 -16.70 19.15
C PRO A 142 -8.36 -18.03 19.39
N THR A 143 -8.49 -18.96 18.45
CA THR A 143 -7.63 -20.15 18.36
C THR A 143 -6.44 -19.94 17.45
N GLU A 144 -6.56 -18.98 16.53
CA GLU A 144 -5.49 -18.56 15.62
C GLU A 144 -5.43 -17.04 15.55
N VAL A 145 -4.22 -16.48 15.40
CA VAL A 145 -3.95 -15.08 15.10
C VAL A 145 -3.19 -15.00 13.79
N TRP A 146 -3.74 -14.25 12.84
CA TRP A 146 -3.09 -13.98 11.56
C TRP A 146 -2.62 -12.53 11.54
N ILE A 147 -1.32 -12.35 11.33
CA ILE A 147 -0.66 -11.04 11.34
C ILE A 147 -0.29 -10.68 9.92
N THR A 148 -0.80 -9.55 9.42
CA THR A 148 -0.43 -9.05 8.10
C THR A 148 0.77 -8.11 8.22
N CYS A 149 1.84 -8.36 7.47
CA CYS A 149 3.01 -7.50 7.37
C CYS A 149 3.13 -6.96 5.94
N PRO A 150 2.49 -5.82 5.62
CA PRO A 150 2.46 -5.31 4.25
C PRO A 150 3.76 -4.64 3.83
N PHE A 151 4.44 -3.95 4.76
CA PHE A 151 5.60 -3.10 4.49
C PHE A 151 6.69 -3.28 5.56
N PRO A 152 7.95 -2.88 5.27
CA PRO A 152 9.05 -2.94 6.24
C PRO A 152 8.71 -2.29 7.58
N GLY A 153 8.02 -1.15 7.58
CA GLY A 153 7.64 -0.40 8.78
C GLY A 153 6.71 -1.14 9.76
N THR A 154 6.18 -2.30 9.40
CA THR A 154 5.33 -3.13 10.26
C THR A 154 6.03 -4.39 10.77
N LEU A 155 7.21 -4.71 10.25
CA LEU A 155 7.89 -5.97 10.52
C LEU A 155 8.23 -6.16 12.00
N VAL A 156 8.84 -5.16 12.64
CA VAL A 156 9.19 -5.22 14.07
C VAL A 156 7.95 -5.41 14.93
N GLY A 157 6.87 -4.68 14.62
CA GLY A 157 5.57 -4.84 15.30
C GLY A 157 5.02 -6.26 15.19
N ALA A 158 5.04 -6.83 13.98
CA ALA A 158 4.58 -8.20 13.73
C ALA A 158 5.35 -9.25 14.57
N PHE A 159 6.68 -9.15 14.61
CA PHE A 159 7.50 -10.06 15.40
C PHE A 159 7.37 -9.85 16.92
N LYS A 160 7.18 -8.61 17.39
CA LYS A 160 6.88 -8.31 18.79
C LYS A 160 5.54 -8.94 19.22
N LEU A 161 4.51 -8.85 18.38
CA LEU A 161 3.22 -9.51 18.61
C LEU A 161 3.38 -11.04 18.71
N ALA A 162 4.06 -11.64 17.75
CA ALA A 162 4.28 -13.09 17.73
C ALA A 162 5.06 -13.57 18.95
N ARG A 163 6.14 -12.86 19.34
CA ARG A 163 6.91 -13.16 20.55
C ARG A 163 6.05 -13.09 21.80
N TYR A 164 5.18 -12.07 21.90
CA TYR A 164 4.28 -11.93 23.04
C TYR A 164 3.25 -13.06 23.08
N LEU A 165 2.66 -13.42 21.95
CA LEU A 165 1.71 -14.54 21.83
C LEU A 165 2.35 -15.86 22.24
N LYS A 166 3.52 -16.19 21.72
CA LYS A 166 4.25 -17.43 22.08
C LYS A 166 4.54 -17.53 23.57
N ARG A 167 4.85 -16.40 24.23
CA ARG A 167 5.18 -16.39 25.66
C ARG A 167 3.96 -16.48 26.56
N TYR A 168 2.88 -15.76 26.26
CA TYR A 168 1.75 -15.59 27.17
C TYR A 168 0.48 -16.35 26.73
N PHE A 169 0.39 -16.71 25.46
CA PHE A 169 -0.74 -17.42 24.86
C PHE A 169 -0.29 -18.59 23.97
N PRO A 170 0.52 -19.53 24.46
CA PRO A 170 1.20 -20.55 23.64
C PRO A 170 0.26 -21.53 22.92
N ARG A 171 -1.03 -21.56 23.30
CA ARG A 171 -2.05 -22.38 22.64
C ARG A 171 -2.65 -21.73 21.40
N ILE A 172 -2.43 -20.43 21.20
CA ILE A 172 -2.90 -19.70 20.03
C ILE A 172 -1.90 -19.88 18.89
N ARG A 173 -2.36 -20.43 17.77
CA ARG A 173 -1.54 -20.54 16.56
C ARG A 173 -1.32 -19.16 15.93
N THR A 174 -0.12 -18.92 15.45
CA THR A 174 0.27 -17.65 14.83
C THR A 174 0.68 -17.84 13.39
N ARG A 175 0.13 -17.00 12.49
CA ARG A 175 0.50 -16.96 11.08
C ARG A 175 0.98 -15.56 10.70
N LEU A 176 2.00 -15.50 9.85
CA LEU A 176 2.51 -14.27 9.26
C LEU A 176 2.25 -14.29 7.75
N GLY A 177 1.73 -13.19 7.21
CA GLY A 177 1.54 -12.99 5.77
C GLY A 177 1.62 -11.51 5.41
N GLY A 178 1.29 -11.17 4.18
CA GLY A 178 1.25 -9.79 3.68
C GLY A 178 2.32 -9.47 2.64
N GLY A 179 2.30 -8.25 2.10
CA GLY A 179 3.13 -7.84 0.97
C GLY A 179 4.62 -8.02 1.21
N TYR A 180 5.14 -7.56 2.36
CA TYR A 180 6.55 -7.74 2.73
C TYR A 180 6.97 -9.22 2.77
N VAL A 181 6.13 -10.07 3.33
CA VAL A 181 6.40 -11.51 3.39
C VAL A 181 6.47 -12.08 1.97
N ASN A 182 5.52 -11.68 1.13
CA ASN A 182 5.40 -12.17 -0.24
C ASN A 182 6.59 -11.75 -1.13
N THR A 183 7.13 -10.56 -0.95
CA THR A 183 8.23 -10.02 -1.78
C THR A 183 9.59 -10.25 -1.14
N GLU A 184 9.80 -9.79 0.10
CA GLU A 184 11.11 -9.77 0.75
C GLU A 184 11.54 -11.13 1.32
N LEU A 185 10.59 -11.89 1.90
CA LEU A 185 10.92 -13.13 2.62
C LEU A 185 10.81 -14.40 1.78
N ARG A 186 10.37 -14.31 0.53
CA ARG A 186 10.15 -15.48 -0.33
C ARG A 186 11.41 -16.34 -0.55
N ARG A 187 12.59 -15.72 -0.52
CA ARG A 187 13.89 -16.41 -0.65
C ARG A 187 14.58 -16.66 0.70
N MET A 188 13.90 -16.44 1.80
CA MET A 188 14.46 -16.61 3.13
C MET A 188 14.94 -18.05 3.36
N THR A 189 16.20 -18.19 3.77
CA THR A 189 16.81 -19.48 4.16
C THR A 189 16.98 -19.61 5.68
N ASP A 190 16.98 -18.47 6.39
CA ASP A 190 17.07 -18.45 7.85
C ASP A 190 15.82 -19.08 8.49
N LYS A 191 16.02 -20.05 9.38
CA LYS A 191 14.93 -20.76 10.06
C LYS A 191 14.51 -20.13 11.39
N ARG A 192 15.27 -19.14 11.89
CA ARG A 192 14.97 -18.48 13.18
C ARG A 192 13.59 -17.79 13.21
N PRO A 193 13.07 -17.18 12.12
CA PRO A 193 11.73 -16.62 12.09
C PRO A 193 10.61 -17.60 12.44
N TYR A 194 10.75 -18.89 12.08
CA TYR A 194 9.79 -19.95 12.43
C TYR A 194 9.70 -20.28 13.92
N ARG A 195 10.59 -19.71 14.76
CA ARG A 195 10.43 -19.77 16.22
C ARG A 195 9.36 -18.82 16.75
N TYR A 196 8.98 -17.81 15.94
CA TYR A 196 7.99 -16.80 16.29
C TYR A 196 6.60 -17.13 15.73
N PHE A 197 6.54 -17.78 14.57
CA PHE A 197 5.29 -18.09 13.87
C PHE A 197 5.16 -19.60 13.65
N ASP A 198 3.92 -20.11 13.75
CA ASP A 198 3.62 -21.49 13.40
C ASP A 198 3.60 -21.70 11.89
N SER A 199 3.27 -20.64 11.11
CA SER A 199 3.44 -20.62 9.66
C SER A 199 3.74 -19.23 9.13
N ILE A 200 4.45 -19.17 7.99
CA ILE A 200 4.72 -17.97 7.21
C ILE A 200 4.16 -18.22 5.81
N GLU A 201 3.18 -17.40 5.41
CA GLU A 201 2.40 -17.58 4.18
C GLU A 201 2.85 -16.55 3.14
N PHE A 202 3.35 -17.02 2.02
CA PHE A 202 3.90 -16.15 0.97
C PHE A 202 2.85 -15.60 0.01
N ASP A 203 1.72 -16.30 -0.18
CA ASP A 203 0.66 -15.88 -1.08
C ASP A 203 -0.64 -15.63 -0.33
N SER A 204 -1.54 -14.85 -0.95
CA SER A 204 -2.88 -14.66 -0.42
C SER A 204 -3.67 -15.99 -0.48
N PRO A 205 -4.40 -16.35 0.58
CA PRO A 205 -5.32 -17.48 0.53
C PRO A 205 -6.58 -17.21 -0.32
N ILE A 206 -6.81 -15.94 -0.70
CA ILE A 206 -7.96 -15.53 -1.50
C ILE A 206 -7.68 -15.90 -2.95
N THR A 207 -8.50 -16.78 -3.50
CA THR A 207 -8.41 -17.26 -4.88
C THR A 207 -9.58 -16.79 -5.75
N GLU A 208 -10.60 -16.28 -5.12
CA GLU A 208 -11.80 -15.76 -5.77
C GLU A 208 -11.49 -14.49 -6.57
N PRO A 209 -12.11 -14.29 -7.73
CA PRO A 209 -11.92 -13.11 -8.56
C PRO A 209 -12.23 -11.79 -7.84
N PHE A 210 -13.19 -11.83 -6.92
CA PHE A 210 -13.59 -10.69 -6.10
C PHE A 210 -14.07 -11.13 -4.73
N VAL A 211 -13.61 -10.43 -3.73
CA VAL A 211 -14.08 -10.53 -2.35
C VAL A 211 -14.38 -9.13 -1.84
N ALA A 212 -15.63 -8.89 -1.48
CA ALA A 212 -16.01 -7.64 -0.82
C ALA A 212 -15.30 -7.54 0.55
N PRO A 213 -14.59 -6.44 0.82
CA PRO A 213 -13.96 -6.24 2.12
C PRO A 213 -15.00 -6.02 3.21
N ASP A 214 -14.75 -6.54 4.39
CA ASP A 214 -15.61 -6.37 5.56
C ASP A 214 -14.93 -5.49 6.59
N TYR A 215 -15.51 -4.32 6.84
CA TYR A 215 -14.99 -3.32 7.78
C TYR A 215 -15.57 -3.47 9.20
N THR A 216 -16.28 -4.56 9.51
CA THR A 216 -16.79 -4.81 10.86
C THR A 216 -15.65 -4.86 11.88
N GLY A 217 -15.79 -4.10 12.96
CA GLY A 217 -14.75 -4.00 14.00
C GLY A 217 -13.71 -2.89 13.77
N ILE A 218 -13.82 -2.12 12.69
CA ILE A 218 -13.03 -0.92 12.46
C ILE A 218 -13.78 0.29 13.02
N ASP A 219 -13.14 0.98 13.95
CA ASP A 219 -13.62 2.24 14.48
C ASP A 219 -13.03 3.40 13.68
N TRP A 220 -13.83 3.99 12.80
CA TRP A 220 -13.43 5.09 11.94
C TRP A 220 -13.11 6.40 12.68
N SER A 221 -13.54 6.55 13.93
CA SER A 221 -13.24 7.73 14.74
C SER A 221 -11.78 7.77 15.21
N GLU A 222 -11.11 6.60 15.22
CA GLU A 222 -9.69 6.52 15.57
C GLU A 222 -8.77 7.09 14.48
N TYR A 223 -9.23 7.18 13.22
CA TYR A 223 -8.41 7.60 12.08
C TYR A 223 -8.40 9.12 11.93
N PHE A 224 -7.23 9.67 11.60
CA PHE A 224 -7.01 11.09 11.43
C PHE A 224 -6.08 11.38 10.24
N ASP A 225 -6.30 12.54 9.62
CA ASP A 225 -5.54 12.99 8.46
C ASP A 225 -4.20 13.64 8.87
N ILE A 226 -3.19 13.52 8.01
CA ILE A 226 -1.97 14.33 8.07
C ILE A 226 -1.83 15.06 6.74
N VAL A 227 -2.03 16.38 6.77
CA VAL A 227 -2.02 17.23 5.58
C VAL A 227 -0.63 17.84 5.41
N GLU A 228 0.14 17.31 4.47
CA GLU A 228 1.52 17.74 4.22
C GLU A 228 1.61 18.94 3.26
N THR A 229 0.68 19.07 2.32
CA THR A 229 0.74 20.05 1.24
C THR A 229 -0.63 20.66 0.92
N ASP A 230 -0.66 21.75 0.13
CA ASP A 230 -1.90 22.32 -0.42
C ASP A 230 -2.41 21.57 -1.66
N ASN A 231 -1.63 20.61 -2.18
CA ASN A 231 -2.00 19.86 -3.36
C ASN A 231 -2.97 18.74 -2.99
N PHE A 232 -4.23 18.88 -3.41
CA PHE A 232 -5.28 17.89 -3.17
C PHE A 232 -4.87 16.48 -3.61
N VAL A 233 -4.23 16.34 -4.77
CA VAL A 233 -3.88 15.02 -5.31
C VAL A 233 -2.82 14.34 -4.45
N THR A 234 -1.83 15.09 -3.94
CA THR A 234 -0.82 14.54 -3.03
C THR A 234 -1.45 14.10 -1.70
N ASN A 235 -2.46 14.83 -1.23
CA ASN A 235 -3.13 14.52 0.03
C ASN A 235 -4.09 13.32 -0.05
N LEU A 236 -4.44 12.79 -1.23
CA LEU A 236 -5.34 11.63 -1.36
C LEU A 236 -4.86 10.39 -0.59
N TRP A 237 -3.54 10.24 -0.39
CA TRP A 237 -2.98 9.12 0.37
C TRP A 237 -3.05 9.32 1.88
N ASN A 238 -2.95 10.56 2.34
CA ASN A 238 -2.82 10.91 3.76
C ASN A 238 -4.09 11.53 4.35
N CYS A 239 -5.07 11.85 3.50
CA CYS A 239 -6.32 12.48 3.90
C CYS A 239 -7.53 11.72 3.37
N GLY A 240 -8.63 11.82 4.11
CA GLY A 240 -9.88 11.16 3.77
C GLY A 240 -9.95 9.71 4.24
N LYS A 241 -11.14 9.33 4.67
CA LYS A 241 -11.44 7.98 5.20
C LYS A 241 -11.93 7.07 4.08
N TRP A 242 -11.10 6.84 3.08
CA TRP A 242 -11.39 6.00 1.93
C TRP A 242 -11.53 4.53 2.30
N VAL A 243 -12.61 3.89 1.84
CA VAL A 243 -12.61 2.41 1.82
C VAL A 243 -11.73 1.93 0.67
N LYS A 244 -10.95 0.89 0.91
CA LYS A 244 -10.05 0.32 -0.09
C LYS A 244 -10.65 -0.93 -0.70
N LEU A 245 -10.76 -0.93 -2.01
CA LEU A 245 -11.25 -2.04 -2.83
C LEU A 245 -10.17 -2.48 -3.82
N ILE A 246 -10.18 -3.75 -4.16
CA ILE A 246 -9.45 -4.29 -5.32
C ILE A 246 -10.51 -4.57 -6.38
N MET A 247 -10.49 -3.82 -7.48
CA MET A 247 -11.41 -3.99 -8.60
C MET A 247 -11.13 -5.29 -9.34
N ALA A 248 -9.84 -5.58 -9.61
CA ALA A 248 -9.39 -6.78 -10.29
C ALA A 248 -8.03 -7.24 -9.75
N PRO A 249 -7.90 -8.43 -9.16
CA PRO A 249 -6.62 -8.91 -8.70
C PRO A 249 -5.64 -9.12 -9.85
N GLY A 250 -4.37 -8.81 -9.61
CA GLY A 250 -3.32 -8.87 -10.62
C GLY A 250 -3.30 -7.67 -11.56
N CYS A 251 -2.34 -7.67 -12.48
CA CYS A 251 -2.21 -6.63 -13.50
C CYS A 251 -2.58 -7.19 -14.87
N TYR A 252 -3.54 -6.57 -15.57
CA TYR A 252 -3.96 -7.05 -16.89
C TYR A 252 -2.87 -6.97 -17.96
N TRP A 253 -1.84 -6.15 -17.75
CA TRP A 253 -0.67 -6.09 -18.61
C TRP A 253 0.40 -7.13 -18.25
N HIS A 254 0.79 -7.22 -16.98
CA HIS A 254 1.79 -8.13 -16.36
C HIS A 254 3.02 -8.48 -17.23
N LYS A 255 3.55 -7.52 -18.00
CA LYS A 255 4.68 -7.70 -18.93
C LYS A 255 5.83 -6.72 -18.68
N CYS A 256 5.69 -5.78 -17.73
CA CYS A 256 6.74 -4.80 -17.48
C CYS A 256 8.02 -5.50 -16.98
N ALA A 257 9.16 -5.11 -17.57
CA ALA A 257 10.44 -5.74 -17.27
C ALA A 257 10.92 -5.54 -15.82
N PHE A 258 10.48 -4.47 -15.18
CA PHE A 258 10.87 -4.08 -13.82
C PHE A 258 9.88 -4.54 -12.73
N CYS A 259 8.72 -5.08 -13.10
CA CYS A 259 7.71 -5.54 -12.13
C CYS A 259 7.90 -7.00 -11.73
N ASP A 260 7.37 -7.36 -10.56
CA ASP A 260 7.38 -8.73 -10.01
C ASP A 260 6.36 -9.66 -10.68
N VAL A 261 6.36 -9.68 -12.02
CA VAL A 261 5.35 -10.35 -12.85
C VAL A 261 5.20 -11.86 -12.60
N VAL A 262 6.16 -12.46 -11.92
CA VAL A 262 6.13 -13.89 -11.57
C VAL A 262 5.37 -14.16 -10.27
N LEU A 263 5.16 -13.14 -9.47
CA LEU A 263 4.40 -13.27 -8.24
C LEU A 263 2.90 -13.21 -8.53
N PRO A 264 2.10 -14.03 -7.82
CA PRO A 264 0.65 -14.12 -8.08
C PRO A 264 -0.09 -12.80 -8.01
N TYR A 265 0.32 -11.87 -7.15
CA TYR A 265 -0.37 -10.58 -6.97
C TYR A 265 -0.26 -9.66 -8.20
N ILE A 266 0.75 -9.88 -9.08
CA ILE A 266 0.87 -9.22 -10.39
C ILE A 266 0.43 -10.16 -11.52
N GLY A 267 0.96 -11.41 -11.52
CA GLY A 267 0.87 -12.33 -12.65
C GLY A 267 -0.47 -13.02 -12.81
N LYS A 268 -1.25 -13.19 -11.73
CA LYS A 268 -2.57 -13.81 -11.77
C LYS A 268 -3.66 -12.75 -11.93
N PHE A 269 -3.89 -12.33 -13.17
CA PHE A 269 -4.98 -11.40 -13.46
C PHE A 269 -6.32 -12.14 -13.57
N CYS A 270 -7.33 -11.58 -12.94
CA CYS A 270 -8.72 -12.04 -13.04
C CYS A 270 -9.65 -10.83 -13.16
N MET A 271 -10.72 -10.96 -13.94
CA MET A 271 -11.69 -9.89 -14.17
C MET A 271 -13.05 -10.30 -13.58
N PRO A 272 -13.44 -9.73 -12.42
CA PRO A 272 -14.72 -10.02 -11.80
C PRO A 272 -15.88 -9.29 -12.48
N SER A 273 -17.09 -9.54 -11.98
CA SER A 273 -18.31 -8.88 -12.41
C SER A 273 -18.36 -7.43 -11.90
N ALA A 274 -18.64 -6.47 -12.78
CA ALA A 274 -18.86 -5.09 -12.41
C ALA A 274 -20.00 -4.93 -11.38
N LYS A 275 -21.04 -5.74 -11.50
CA LYS A 275 -22.15 -5.75 -10.54
C LYS A 275 -21.66 -6.08 -9.13
N ALA A 276 -20.82 -7.10 -8.95
CA ALA A 276 -20.31 -7.48 -7.62
C ALA A 276 -19.46 -6.36 -6.98
N ILE A 277 -18.67 -5.66 -7.79
CA ILE A 277 -17.87 -4.52 -7.32
C ILE A 277 -18.79 -3.40 -6.84
N VAL A 278 -19.79 -3.04 -7.65
CA VAL A 278 -20.70 -1.93 -7.31
C VAL A 278 -21.65 -2.33 -6.17
N ASP A 279 -22.03 -3.59 -6.03
CA ASP A 279 -22.75 -4.10 -4.84
C ASP A 279 -21.94 -3.82 -3.55
N ALA A 280 -20.63 -4.06 -3.60
CA ALA A 280 -19.75 -3.77 -2.46
C ALA A 280 -19.60 -2.27 -2.21
N MET A 281 -19.44 -1.43 -3.25
CA MET A 281 -19.37 0.03 -3.12
C MET A 281 -20.65 0.60 -2.47
N GLU A 282 -21.82 0.15 -2.93
CA GLU A 282 -23.13 0.55 -2.40
C GLU A 282 -23.31 0.13 -0.95
N ALA A 283 -22.90 -1.10 -0.59
CA ALA A 283 -23.00 -1.61 0.78
C ALA A 283 -22.09 -0.85 1.75
N LEU A 284 -20.91 -0.44 1.32
CA LEU A 284 -19.94 0.28 2.15
C LEU A 284 -20.32 1.74 2.40
N ARG A 285 -21.10 2.37 1.51
CA ARG A 285 -21.60 3.75 1.63
C ARG A 285 -20.53 4.79 1.96
N ARG A 286 -19.35 4.65 1.33
CA ARG A 286 -18.19 5.52 1.51
C ARG A 286 -17.46 5.70 0.19
N ASP A 287 -16.69 6.77 0.12
CA ASP A 287 -15.78 7.02 -0.98
C ASP A 287 -14.70 5.93 -1.09
N VAL A 288 -14.31 5.61 -2.31
CA VAL A 288 -13.51 4.42 -2.62
C VAL A 288 -12.13 4.78 -3.18
N HIS A 289 -11.10 4.16 -2.63
CA HIS A 289 -9.79 4.06 -3.25
C HIS A 289 -9.60 2.64 -3.82
N PHE A 290 -9.57 2.53 -5.15
CA PHE A 290 -9.20 1.29 -5.81
C PHE A 290 -7.69 1.08 -5.75
N VAL A 291 -7.27 0.09 -4.96
CA VAL A 291 -5.85 -0.22 -4.71
C VAL A 291 -5.30 -1.30 -5.66
N ASP A 292 -5.81 -1.32 -6.86
CA ASP A 292 -5.39 -2.23 -7.92
C ASP A 292 -3.95 -1.95 -8.37
N GLU A 293 -3.28 -2.95 -8.89
CA GLU A 293 -2.03 -2.77 -9.62
C GLU A 293 -2.24 -1.94 -10.91
N ALA A 294 -3.35 -2.18 -11.60
CA ALA A 294 -3.83 -1.35 -12.70
C ALA A 294 -5.29 -1.71 -13.01
N MET A 295 -6.22 -0.80 -12.79
CA MET A 295 -7.63 -0.98 -13.12
C MET A 295 -7.82 -1.22 -14.64
N PRO A 296 -8.47 -2.32 -15.05
CA PRO A 296 -8.67 -2.63 -16.47
C PRO A 296 -9.69 -1.70 -17.12
N PRO A 297 -9.40 -1.05 -18.27
CA PRO A 297 -10.30 -0.08 -18.88
C PRO A 297 -11.71 -0.60 -19.18
N LYS A 298 -11.83 -1.86 -19.62
CA LYS A 298 -13.12 -2.50 -19.88
C LYS A 298 -13.95 -2.65 -18.61
N LEU A 299 -13.33 -3.07 -17.51
CA LEU A 299 -14.01 -3.23 -16.23
C LEU A 299 -14.39 -1.88 -15.63
N VAL A 300 -13.47 -0.88 -15.71
CA VAL A 300 -13.76 0.50 -15.31
C VAL A 300 -14.99 1.03 -16.04
N SER A 301 -15.08 0.81 -17.36
CA SER A 301 -16.25 1.21 -18.13
C SER A 301 -17.55 0.55 -17.64
N ALA A 302 -17.54 -0.75 -17.38
CA ALA A 302 -18.69 -1.50 -16.89
C ALA A 302 -19.10 -1.11 -15.46
N VAL A 303 -18.12 -0.86 -14.58
CA VAL A 303 -18.36 -0.34 -13.22
C VAL A 303 -19.00 1.05 -13.27
N CYS A 304 -18.49 1.96 -14.13
CA CYS A 304 -19.10 3.27 -14.33
C CYS A 304 -20.54 3.17 -14.84
N ASP A 305 -20.84 2.26 -15.79
CA ASP A 305 -22.20 2.05 -16.28
C ASP A 305 -23.14 1.60 -15.17
N GLU A 306 -22.70 0.71 -14.29
CA GLU A 306 -23.50 0.22 -13.17
C GLU A 306 -23.69 1.29 -12.08
N ILE A 307 -22.67 2.10 -11.77
CA ILE A 307 -22.76 3.27 -10.85
C ILE A 307 -23.82 4.26 -11.35
N LEU A 308 -23.73 4.63 -12.63
CA LEU A 308 -24.64 5.59 -13.25
C LEU A 308 -26.09 5.06 -13.32
N LYS A 309 -26.27 3.78 -13.64
CA LYS A 309 -27.56 3.10 -13.65
C LYS A 309 -28.25 3.12 -12.28
N ARG A 310 -27.47 2.91 -11.21
CA ARG A 310 -27.97 2.94 -9.81
C ARG A 310 -28.04 4.35 -9.22
N LYS A 311 -27.52 5.37 -9.94
CA LYS A 311 -27.44 6.75 -9.46
C LYS A 311 -26.73 6.87 -8.10
N LEU A 312 -25.63 6.14 -7.92
CA LEU A 312 -24.87 6.19 -6.68
C LEU A 312 -24.10 7.51 -6.62
N ASP A 313 -24.24 8.21 -5.49
CA ASP A 313 -23.47 9.42 -5.18
C ASP A 313 -22.27 9.04 -4.30
N LEU A 314 -21.11 8.94 -4.93
CA LEU A 314 -19.84 8.57 -4.29
C LEU A 314 -18.66 9.09 -5.12
N CYS A 315 -17.54 9.32 -4.44
CA CYS A 315 -16.26 9.63 -5.09
C CYS A 315 -15.35 8.41 -5.09
N TRP A 316 -14.53 8.29 -6.13
CA TRP A 316 -13.52 7.25 -6.19
C TRP A 316 -12.28 7.68 -6.97
N TRP A 317 -11.17 7.03 -6.68
CA TRP A 317 -9.91 7.18 -7.39
C TRP A 317 -9.14 5.85 -7.36
N GLY A 318 -8.11 5.73 -8.20
CA GLY A 318 -7.30 4.51 -8.19
C GLY A 318 -6.23 4.45 -9.28
N ASN A 319 -5.51 3.34 -9.31
CA ASN A 319 -4.37 3.15 -10.17
C ASN A 319 -4.75 2.65 -11.55
N ILE A 320 -4.18 3.27 -12.58
CA ILE A 320 -4.34 2.88 -13.98
C ILE A 320 -2.98 2.76 -14.66
N ARG A 321 -2.99 2.28 -15.89
CA ARG A 321 -1.93 2.50 -16.88
C ARG A 321 -2.42 3.57 -17.85
N PHE A 322 -1.55 4.45 -18.33
CA PHE A 322 -1.91 5.43 -19.36
C PHE A 322 -2.10 4.76 -20.73
N ASP A 323 -2.96 3.75 -20.75
CA ASP A 323 -3.30 2.94 -21.90
C ASP A 323 -4.27 3.67 -22.81
N ALA A 324 -4.08 3.56 -24.13
CA ALA A 324 -4.90 4.24 -25.14
C ALA A 324 -6.39 3.86 -25.07
N ALA A 325 -6.75 2.77 -24.38
CA ALA A 325 -8.13 2.39 -24.12
C ALA A 325 -8.88 3.36 -23.20
N PHE A 326 -8.18 4.21 -22.43
CA PHE A 326 -8.79 5.33 -21.70
C PHE A 326 -9.10 6.48 -22.66
N THR A 327 -10.09 6.29 -23.48
CA THR A 327 -10.57 7.26 -24.50
C THR A 327 -11.22 8.49 -23.85
N PRO A 328 -11.38 9.62 -24.58
CA PRO A 328 -12.14 10.78 -24.09
C PRO A 328 -13.57 10.44 -23.64
N ALA A 329 -14.23 9.51 -24.34
CA ALA A 329 -15.57 9.03 -23.96
C ALA A 329 -15.55 8.29 -22.62
N LEU A 330 -14.55 7.41 -22.39
CA LEU A 330 -14.39 6.70 -21.12
C LEU A 330 -14.04 7.67 -19.99
N ALA A 331 -13.11 8.61 -20.19
CA ALA A 331 -12.77 9.63 -19.20
C ALA A 331 -14.00 10.46 -18.77
N LYS A 332 -14.82 10.89 -19.73
CA LYS A 332 -16.08 11.60 -19.45
C LYS A 332 -17.07 10.73 -18.67
N LYS A 333 -17.16 9.42 -18.98
CA LYS A 333 -17.99 8.46 -18.24
C LYS A 333 -17.50 8.30 -16.82
N MET A 334 -16.17 8.13 -16.61
CA MET A 334 -15.55 8.02 -15.30
C MET A 334 -15.86 9.25 -14.42
N ALA A 335 -15.71 10.45 -14.96
CA ALA A 335 -16.03 11.67 -14.23
C ALA A 335 -17.50 11.75 -13.80
N LYS A 336 -18.43 11.37 -14.70
CA LYS A 336 -19.87 11.29 -14.37
C LYS A 336 -20.17 10.24 -13.30
N ALA A 337 -19.39 9.18 -13.23
CA ALA A 337 -19.50 8.10 -12.24
C ALA A 337 -18.71 8.39 -10.96
N GLY A 338 -18.27 9.63 -10.71
CA GLY A 338 -17.62 10.05 -9.46
C GLY A 338 -16.11 9.85 -9.40
N CYS A 339 -15.43 9.55 -10.52
CA CYS A 339 -13.96 9.50 -10.53
C CYS A 339 -13.37 10.90 -10.35
N VAL A 340 -12.60 11.11 -9.29
CA VAL A 340 -11.97 12.42 -8.99
C VAL A 340 -10.49 12.46 -9.38
N CYS A 341 -9.80 11.31 -9.34
CA CYS A 341 -8.38 11.22 -9.64
C CYS A 341 -8.01 9.85 -10.18
N VAL A 342 -6.97 9.82 -10.99
CA VAL A 342 -6.27 8.59 -11.37
C VAL A 342 -4.78 8.72 -11.10
N THR A 343 -4.15 7.62 -10.72
CA THR A 343 -2.70 7.54 -10.58
C THR A 343 -2.15 6.54 -11.59
N GLY A 344 -0.98 6.80 -12.15
CA GLY A 344 -0.45 5.88 -13.15
C GLY A 344 1.05 6.02 -13.39
N GLY A 345 1.66 4.91 -13.80
CA GLY A 345 3.06 4.87 -14.18
C GLY A 345 3.27 5.40 -15.59
N LEU A 346 3.86 6.60 -15.72
CA LEU A 346 4.46 7.09 -16.96
C LEU A 346 5.86 6.51 -17.13
N GLU A 347 6.53 6.26 -16.03
CA GLU A 347 7.86 5.71 -15.79
C GLU A 347 8.99 6.61 -16.30
N CYS A 348 9.02 6.93 -17.58
CA CYS A 348 10.03 7.80 -18.18
C CYS A 348 9.43 8.61 -19.33
N ALA A 349 10.18 9.55 -19.88
CA ALA A 349 9.77 10.36 -21.00
C ALA A 349 10.59 10.07 -22.29
N ASP A 350 10.74 8.79 -22.57
CA ASP A 350 11.46 8.31 -23.75
C ASP A 350 10.84 7.01 -24.28
N ASP A 351 10.45 6.98 -25.57
CA ASP A 351 9.79 5.81 -26.15
C ASP A 351 10.73 4.60 -26.31
N ARG A 352 12.06 4.81 -26.42
CA ARG A 352 13.08 3.73 -26.42
C ARG A 352 13.08 3.02 -25.06
N LEU A 353 13.10 3.80 -23.97
CA LEU A 353 13.08 3.25 -22.61
C LEU A 353 11.73 2.58 -22.32
N LEU A 354 10.60 3.19 -22.67
CA LEU A 354 9.27 2.58 -22.52
C LEU A 354 9.16 1.23 -23.25
N LYS A 355 9.77 1.12 -24.45
CA LYS A 355 9.85 -0.13 -25.19
C LYS A 355 10.75 -1.14 -24.49
N LEU A 356 11.92 -0.73 -24.00
CA LEU A 356 12.86 -1.59 -23.26
C LEU A 356 12.23 -2.10 -21.97
N MET A 357 11.49 -1.25 -21.24
CA MET A 357 10.69 -1.60 -20.05
C MET A 357 9.51 -2.52 -20.36
N ASN A 358 9.20 -2.76 -21.62
CA ASN A 358 7.99 -3.46 -22.06
C ASN A 358 6.70 -2.87 -21.44
N LYS A 359 6.69 -1.53 -21.31
CA LYS A 359 5.57 -0.83 -20.66
C LYS A 359 4.30 -0.87 -21.50
N GLY A 360 4.40 -0.98 -22.82
CA GLY A 360 3.25 -1.10 -23.75
C GLY A 360 2.48 0.20 -23.97
N ILE A 361 3.08 1.36 -23.65
CA ILE A 361 2.57 2.68 -23.96
C ILE A 361 3.61 3.47 -24.74
N THR A 362 3.19 4.56 -25.37
CA THR A 362 4.08 5.57 -26.00
C THR A 362 3.81 6.93 -25.38
N LEU A 363 4.76 7.84 -25.44
CA LEU A 363 4.58 9.21 -24.94
C LEU A 363 3.38 9.91 -25.60
N LYS A 364 3.26 9.81 -26.93
CA LYS A 364 2.14 10.37 -27.66
C LYS A 364 0.79 9.76 -27.25
N GLY A 365 0.76 8.45 -26.98
CA GLY A 365 -0.42 7.74 -26.48
C GLY A 365 -0.79 8.20 -25.07
N ALA A 366 0.17 8.23 -24.16
CA ALA A 366 -0.02 8.68 -22.80
C ALA A 366 -0.53 10.14 -22.75
N GLU A 367 0.06 11.05 -23.55
CA GLU A 367 -0.37 12.45 -23.59
C GLU A 367 -1.83 12.62 -24.07
N LYS A 368 -2.28 11.80 -25.03
CA LYS A 368 -3.70 11.78 -25.43
C LYS A 368 -4.62 11.41 -24.28
N VAL A 369 -4.22 10.41 -23.49
CA VAL A 369 -4.95 9.93 -22.29
C VAL A 369 -4.99 11.03 -21.22
N LEU A 370 -3.86 11.65 -20.92
CA LEU A 370 -3.75 12.77 -19.98
C LEU A 370 -4.64 13.96 -20.42
N THR A 371 -4.67 14.26 -21.73
CA THR A 371 -5.55 15.31 -22.31
C THR A 371 -7.02 14.96 -22.11
N ALA A 372 -7.40 13.67 -22.27
CA ALA A 372 -8.76 13.21 -22.04
C ALA A 372 -9.19 13.38 -20.58
N PHE A 373 -8.32 13.03 -19.62
CA PHE A 373 -8.59 13.22 -18.19
C PHE A 373 -8.70 14.70 -17.81
N LYS A 374 -7.80 15.56 -18.32
CA LYS A 374 -7.92 17.01 -18.12
C LYS A 374 -9.26 17.54 -18.63
N ALA A 375 -9.67 17.17 -19.83
CA ALA A 375 -10.95 17.58 -20.41
C ALA A 375 -12.16 17.08 -19.60
N ALA A 376 -12.04 15.92 -18.95
CA ALA A 376 -13.04 15.34 -18.06
C ALA A 376 -12.97 15.89 -16.61
N LYS A 377 -12.01 16.78 -16.30
CA LYS A 377 -11.74 17.32 -14.95
C LYS A 377 -11.37 16.23 -13.92
N ILE A 378 -10.74 15.15 -14.37
CA ILE A 378 -10.15 14.13 -13.51
C ILE A 378 -8.68 14.50 -13.27
N PHE A 379 -8.28 14.57 -12.00
CA PHE A 379 -6.90 14.83 -11.61
C PHE A 379 -6.00 13.63 -11.93
N VAL A 380 -4.72 13.91 -12.16
CA VAL A 380 -3.75 12.87 -12.49
C VAL A 380 -2.50 13.00 -11.61
N HIS A 381 -2.09 11.88 -10.99
CA HIS A 381 -0.77 11.71 -10.42
C HIS A 381 0.06 10.77 -11.28
N ALA A 382 1.30 11.15 -11.61
CA ALA A 382 2.20 10.35 -12.42
C ALA A 382 3.36 9.78 -11.60
N TYR A 383 3.56 8.45 -11.66
CA TYR A 383 4.78 7.82 -11.17
C TYR A 383 5.84 7.83 -12.26
N LEU A 384 7.06 8.17 -11.87
CA LEU A 384 8.22 8.32 -12.73
C LEU A 384 9.43 7.62 -12.10
N MET A 385 10.30 7.15 -12.97
CA MET A 385 11.49 6.40 -12.60
C MET A 385 12.73 7.04 -13.24
N TYR A 386 13.86 7.01 -12.55
CA TYR A 386 15.16 7.40 -13.08
C TYR A 386 16.22 6.35 -12.76
N ASP A 387 17.37 6.41 -13.41
CA ASP A 387 18.45 5.42 -13.35
C ASP A 387 18.02 4.00 -13.83
N PHE A 388 17.06 3.93 -14.76
CA PHE A 388 16.76 2.65 -15.41
C PHE A 388 17.98 2.20 -16.24
N PRO A 389 18.31 0.89 -16.30
CA PRO A 389 19.44 0.41 -17.09
C PRO A 389 19.43 0.96 -18.52
N THR A 390 20.59 1.44 -18.99
CA THR A 390 20.81 2.13 -20.26
C THR A 390 20.22 3.57 -20.37
N GLU A 391 19.56 4.09 -19.36
CA GLU A 391 19.12 5.48 -19.36
C GLU A 391 20.32 6.43 -19.26
N THR A 392 20.37 7.41 -20.15
CA THR A 392 21.43 8.42 -20.17
C THR A 392 21.05 9.66 -19.38
N LYS A 393 22.04 10.42 -18.93
CA LYS A 393 21.81 11.71 -18.23
C LYS A 393 21.11 12.74 -19.14
N ALA A 394 21.23 12.62 -20.47
CA ALA A 394 20.49 13.46 -21.40
C ALA A 394 19.00 13.11 -21.43
N GLU A 395 18.66 11.82 -21.42
CA GLU A 395 17.28 11.34 -21.35
C GLU A 395 16.63 11.72 -20.02
N GLN A 396 17.33 11.63 -18.88
CA GLN A 396 16.83 12.10 -17.58
C GLN A 396 16.48 13.58 -17.59
N ARG A 397 17.37 14.43 -18.12
CA ARG A 397 17.12 15.88 -18.26
C ARG A 397 15.95 16.17 -19.21
N ALA A 398 15.82 15.43 -20.29
CA ALA A 398 14.71 15.53 -21.22
C ALA A 398 13.38 15.13 -20.53
N ALA A 399 13.39 14.06 -19.71
CA ALA A 399 12.25 13.62 -18.94
C ALA A 399 11.77 14.67 -17.93
N GLU A 400 12.68 15.28 -17.15
CA GLU A 400 12.32 16.38 -16.27
C GLU A 400 11.65 17.55 -17.00
N LYS A 401 12.22 17.97 -18.14
CA LYS A 401 11.66 19.04 -18.97
C LYS A 401 10.27 18.69 -19.49
N TYR A 402 10.09 17.46 -19.94
CA TYR A 402 8.82 16.95 -20.44
C TYR A 402 7.76 16.94 -19.33
N VAL A 403 8.07 16.42 -18.17
CA VAL A 403 7.15 16.34 -17.01
C VAL A 403 6.79 17.74 -16.52
N LYS A 404 7.75 18.68 -16.43
CA LYS A 404 7.48 20.08 -16.12
C LYS A 404 6.53 20.73 -17.15
N ASN A 405 6.65 20.37 -18.43
CA ASN A 405 5.72 20.84 -19.46
C ASN A 405 4.31 20.25 -19.29
N LEU A 406 4.19 18.94 -18.98
CA LEU A 406 2.88 18.33 -18.68
C LEU A 406 2.19 19.03 -17.50
N ALA A 407 2.93 19.33 -16.43
CA ALA A 407 2.43 20.03 -15.25
C ALA A 407 1.99 21.47 -15.60
N LYS A 408 2.82 22.24 -16.32
CA LYS A 408 2.47 23.59 -16.78
C LYS A 408 1.21 23.63 -17.64
N ARG A 409 0.99 22.60 -18.45
CA ARG A 409 -0.23 22.43 -19.27
C ARG A 409 -1.41 21.89 -18.48
N GLY A 410 -1.24 21.58 -17.18
CA GLY A 410 -2.27 21.02 -16.31
C GLY A 410 -2.71 19.60 -16.73
N LEU A 411 -1.83 18.84 -17.37
CA LEU A 411 -2.09 17.45 -17.75
C LEU A 411 -1.81 16.47 -16.60
N ILE A 412 -0.95 16.85 -15.67
CA ILE A 412 -0.71 16.20 -14.40
C ILE A 412 -0.74 17.25 -13.28
N GLN A 413 -1.23 16.88 -12.09
CA GLN A 413 -1.31 17.76 -10.93
C GLN A 413 -0.24 17.47 -9.90
N SER A 414 0.29 16.25 -9.90
CA SER A 414 1.42 15.86 -9.07
C SER A 414 2.19 14.72 -9.72
N CYS A 415 3.41 14.51 -9.29
CA CYS A 415 4.21 13.36 -9.69
C CYS A 415 5.15 12.93 -8.57
N PHE A 416 5.56 11.68 -8.62
CA PHE A 416 6.57 11.12 -7.73
C PHE A 416 7.67 10.47 -8.56
N TRP A 417 8.93 10.83 -8.27
CA TRP A 417 10.12 10.25 -8.88
C TRP A 417 10.76 9.26 -7.92
N HIS A 418 10.99 8.05 -8.37
CA HIS A 418 11.75 7.06 -7.62
C HIS A 418 12.93 6.55 -8.44
N ARG A 419 13.98 6.17 -7.76
CA ARG A 419 15.10 5.49 -8.39
C ARG A 419 14.69 4.10 -8.79
N PHE A 420 15.16 3.62 -9.94
CA PHE A 420 14.98 2.23 -10.34
C PHE A 420 15.55 1.29 -9.27
N ALA A 421 14.72 0.37 -8.81
CA ALA A 421 15.09 -0.72 -7.93
C ALA A 421 14.95 -2.04 -8.69
N LEU A 422 16.06 -2.77 -8.80
CA LEU A 422 16.05 -4.08 -9.46
C LEU A 422 15.49 -5.12 -8.50
N THR A 423 14.23 -5.50 -8.69
CA THR A 423 13.61 -6.50 -7.82
C THR A 423 13.98 -7.92 -8.25
N VAL A 424 14.17 -8.78 -7.26
CA VAL A 424 14.58 -10.18 -7.44
C VAL A 424 13.55 -11.02 -8.23
N HIS A 425 12.32 -10.55 -8.32
CA HIS A 425 11.20 -11.23 -8.98
C HIS A 425 10.89 -10.67 -10.38
N SER A 426 11.64 -9.65 -10.82
CA SER A 426 11.45 -9.01 -12.11
C SER A 426 12.09 -9.78 -13.27
N PRO A 427 11.59 -9.60 -14.52
CA PRO A 427 12.24 -10.12 -15.72
C PRO A 427 13.70 -9.66 -15.89
N ILE A 428 14.02 -8.40 -15.52
CA ILE A 428 15.40 -7.89 -15.61
C ILE A 428 16.36 -8.73 -14.76
N ALA A 429 15.94 -9.17 -13.57
CA ALA A 429 16.78 -10.02 -12.71
C ALA A 429 17.05 -11.41 -13.31
N ARG A 430 16.27 -11.86 -14.30
CA ARG A 430 16.43 -13.15 -14.98
C ARG A 430 17.29 -13.06 -16.22
N GLU A 431 17.26 -11.92 -16.91
CA GLU A 431 17.96 -11.67 -18.18
C GLU A 431 18.74 -10.35 -18.11
N PRO A 432 19.62 -10.14 -17.10
CA PRO A 432 20.26 -8.85 -16.85
C PRO A 432 21.14 -8.38 -18.02
N GLU A 433 21.77 -9.31 -18.75
CA GLU A 433 22.64 -9.00 -19.90
C GLU A 433 21.86 -8.27 -21.02
N ARG A 434 20.59 -8.58 -21.19
CA ARG A 434 19.70 -7.91 -22.15
C ARG A 434 19.58 -6.40 -21.88
N TYR A 435 19.82 -5.99 -20.63
CA TYR A 435 19.77 -4.62 -20.16
C TYR A 435 21.16 -4.01 -19.94
N GLY A 436 22.21 -4.69 -20.43
CA GLY A 436 23.60 -4.24 -20.31
C GLY A 436 24.12 -4.21 -18.88
N ILE A 437 23.55 -5.03 -18.00
CA ILE A 437 23.94 -5.11 -16.59
C ILE A 437 24.27 -6.54 -16.19
N ARG A 438 25.03 -6.68 -15.11
CA ARG A 438 25.21 -7.94 -14.38
C ARG A 438 24.84 -7.78 -12.93
N LEU A 439 24.31 -8.84 -12.33
CA LEU A 439 23.97 -8.86 -10.92
C LEU A 439 25.23 -9.00 -10.06
N LEU A 440 25.26 -8.27 -8.96
CA LEU A 440 26.28 -8.49 -7.94
C LEU A 440 25.89 -9.65 -7.01
N PRO A 441 26.86 -10.37 -6.43
CA PRO A 441 26.58 -11.47 -5.52
C PRO A 441 25.79 -11.02 -4.30
N VAL A 442 24.65 -11.65 -4.05
CA VAL A 442 23.80 -11.37 -2.89
C VAL A 442 24.09 -12.39 -1.79
N LYS A 443 24.55 -11.93 -0.63
CA LYS A 443 24.70 -12.74 0.58
C LYS A 443 23.58 -12.38 1.57
N THR A 444 22.39 -12.92 1.34
CA THR A 444 21.28 -12.72 2.27
C THR A 444 20.66 -14.05 2.66
N THR A 445 20.28 -14.15 3.94
CA THR A 445 19.61 -15.31 4.50
C THR A 445 18.20 -14.99 4.99
N PHE A 446 17.84 -13.71 5.09
CA PHE A 446 16.55 -13.27 5.62
C PHE A 446 15.70 -12.55 4.57
N ALA A 447 15.80 -11.23 4.42
CA ALA A 447 14.97 -10.46 3.50
C ALA A 447 15.77 -10.00 2.28
N CYS A 448 15.21 -10.20 1.09
CA CYS A 448 15.83 -9.80 -0.16
C CYS A 448 14.77 -9.55 -1.23
N ASN A 449 14.56 -8.30 -1.56
CA ASN A 449 13.76 -7.94 -2.72
C ASN A 449 14.58 -7.16 -3.75
N GLU A 450 15.42 -6.24 -3.32
CA GLU A 450 16.28 -5.44 -4.20
C GLU A 450 17.65 -6.10 -4.39
N LEU A 451 18.13 -6.10 -5.63
CA LEU A 451 19.43 -6.64 -6.04
C LEU A 451 20.37 -5.51 -6.44
N ASP A 452 21.62 -5.61 -6.01
CA ASP A 452 22.70 -4.77 -6.51
C ASP A 452 23.15 -5.24 -7.90
N TRP A 453 23.50 -4.28 -8.74
CA TRP A 453 23.93 -4.53 -10.12
C TRP A 453 24.95 -3.50 -10.59
N GLU A 454 25.68 -3.83 -11.65
CA GLU A 454 26.60 -2.92 -12.33
C GLU A 454 26.49 -3.07 -13.83
N TYR A 455 26.95 -2.08 -14.59
CA TYR A 455 27.00 -2.16 -16.05
C TYR A 455 28.05 -3.19 -16.51
N VAL A 456 27.71 -3.96 -17.53
CA VAL A 456 28.69 -4.79 -18.24
C VAL A 456 29.63 -3.85 -19.01
N LYS A 457 30.94 -3.98 -18.77
CA LYS A 457 31.98 -3.19 -19.46
C LYS A 457 32.20 -3.72 -20.88
#